data_e17df9f9b0ae92ec3dccd3c0852f145f
#
_entry.id   e17df9f9b0ae92ec3dccd3c0852f145f
#
_cell.length_a   1.000
_cell.length_b   1.000
_cell.length_c   1.000
_cell.angle_alpha   90.00
_cell.angle_beta   90.00
_cell.angle_gamma   90.00
#
_symmetry.space_group_name_H-M   'P 1'
#
loop_
_entity.id
_entity.type
_entity.pdbx_description
1 polymer ?
#
loop_
_entity_poly.entity_id
_entity_poly.type
_entity_poly.pdbx_seq_one_letter_code
_entity_poly.pdbx_strand_id
1 'polypeptide(L)'
;KQVNFTEGIMMGYRGYDKAGTEVQYPFGFGLSYTTFNLSDMQITESSDDKYLVEVSCKIKNTGKVAGAEVIQLYVGKNGSSPVERPIRELKGYQKVYLEPEEEKFVTLYLSKDAFSYYDVNRKNFVVDNGEYNIELGFSSRDIKLKDQTQINVVSAIDEARQDTEKGNLTPSVVKQGEIIRIAQGCASELNIFDLTGQMLLKQIDKCTIDTSYLKKGAYLALYKIDEKFHTGKFIVE
;
A
#
# COMPACT_ATOMS: atom_id res chain seq x y z
N LYS A 1 -27.30 1.22 -27.35
CA LYS A 1 -27.31 0.09 -26.39
C LYS A 1 -26.42 0.50 -25.19
N GLN A 2 -26.99 0.45 -24.01
CA GLN A 2 -26.26 0.70 -22.77
C GLN A 2 -25.84 -0.67 -22.23
N VAL A 3 -24.56 -0.79 -21.85
CA VAL A 3 -24.01 -1.99 -21.19
C VAL A 3 -23.68 -1.59 -19.75
N ASN A 4 -24.29 -2.28 -18.79
CA ASN A 4 -24.04 -2.05 -17.37
C ASN A 4 -23.08 -3.13 -16.86
N PHE A 5 -21.97 -2.71 -16.25
CA PHE A 5 -21.05 -3.59 -15.56
C PHE A 5 -21.43 -3.64 -14.07
N THR A 6 -22.20 -4.63 -13.70
CA THR A 6 -22.75 -4.77 -12.34
C THR A 6 -21.80 -5.46 -11.37
N GLU A 7 -20.79 -6.16 -11.88
CA GLU A 7 -19.82 -6.94 -11.09
C GLU A 7 -18.83 -6.05 -10.32
N GLY A 8 -18.67 -4.78 -10.74
CA GLY A 8 -17.69 -3.89 -10.12
C GLY A 8 -16.28 -4.46 -10.18
N ILE A 9 -15.61 -4.55 -9.02
CA ILE A 9 -14.26 -5.11 -8.91
C ILE A 9 -14.23 -6.65 -8.87
N MET A 10 -15.42 -7.30 -8.78
CA MET A 10 -15.56 -8.76 -8.69
C MET A 10 -15.54 -9.44 -10.06
N MET A 11 -14.66 -9.01 -10.94
CA MET A 11 -14.49 -9.58 -12.28
C MET A 11 -13.54 -10.79 -12.26
N GLY A 12 -13.78 -11.75 -13.16
CA GLY A 12 -12.94 -12.92 -13.35
C GLY A 12 -12.82 -13.78 -12.08
N TYR A 13 -11.58 -14.20 -11.74
CA TYR A 13 -11.34 -15.10 -10.60
C TYR A 13 -11.81 -14.51 -9.27
N ARG A 14 -11.81 -13.17 -9.11
CA ARG A 14 -12.28 -12.50 -7.88
C ARG A 14 -13.76 -12.81 -7.62
N GLY A 15 -14.59 -12.74 -8.67
CA GLY A 15 -16.02 -13.07 -8.59
C GLY A 15 -16.27 -14.56 -8.42
N TYR A 16 -15.55 -15.41 -9.17
CA TYR A 16 -15.68 -16.85 -9.07
C TYR A 16 -15.25 -17.38 -7.70
N ASP A 17 -14.17 -16.84 -7.14
CA ASP A 17 -13.71 -17.24 -5.81
C ASP A 17 -14.71 -16.81 -4.74
N LYS A 18 -15.25 -15.57 -4.84
CA LYS A 18 -16.27 -15.07 -3.91
C LYS A 18 -17.57 -15.89 -3.96
N ALA A 19 -18.02 -16.26 -5.16
CA ALA A 19 -19.24 -17.04 -5.37
C ALA A 19 -19.05 -18.54 -5.09
N GLY A 20 -17.79 -18.99 -4.85
CA GLY A 20 -17.48 -20.41 -4.72
C GLY A 20 -17.72 -21.21 -6.01
N THR A 21 -17.76 -20.54 -7.17
CA THR A 21 -18.06 -21.17 -8.46
C THR A 21 -16.89 -22.05 -8.88
N GLU A 22 -17.15 -23.30 -9.20
CA GLU A 22 -16.16 -24.19 -9.80
C GLU A 22 -15.74 -23.69 -11.18
N VAL A 23 -14.44 -23.71 -11.43
CA VAL A 23 -13.84 -23.34 -12.72
C VAL A 23 -12.98 -24.48 -13.22
N GLN A 24 -12.96 -24.69 -14.52
CA GLN A 24 -12.15 -25.76 -15.12
C GLN A 24 -10.65 -25.47 -14.97
N TYR A 25 -10.26 -24.21 -15.12
CA TYR A 25 -8.89 -23.74 -14.94
C TYR A 25 -8.91 -22.46 -14.09
N PRO A 26 -8.32 -22.47 -12.89
CA PRO A 26 -8.23 -21.25 -12.07
C PRO A 26 -7.27 -20.24 -12.69
N PHE A 27 -7.42 -18.98 -12.31
CA PHE A 27 -6.54 -17.93 -12.75
C PHE A 27 -5.08 -18.24 -12.37
N GLY A 28 -4.18 -18.08 -13.33
CA GLY A 28 -2.76 -18.39 -13.15
C GLY A 28 -2.40 -19.88 -13.29
N PHE A 29 -3.37 -20.75 -13.58
CA PHE A 29 -3.11 -22.18 -13.82
C PHE A 29 -2.17 -22.37 -15.00
N GLY A 30 -1.21 -23.28 -14.86
CA GLY A 30 -0.29 -23.72 -15.89
C GLY A 30 0.10 -25.18 -15.69
N LEU A 31 0.69 -25.76 -16.72
CA LEU A 31 1.26 -27.11 -16.70
C LEU A 31 2.78 -27.04 -16.82
N SER A 32 3.47 -27.92 -16.14
CA SER A 32 4.92 -28.09 -16.26
C SER A 32 5.26 -29.57 -16.49
N TYR A 33 6.41 -29.82 -17.10
CA TYR A 33 6.97 -31.18 -17.23
C TYR A 33 7.71 -31.63 -15.97
N THR A 34 7.76 -30.78 -14.96
CA THR A 34 8.38 -31.05 -13.65
C THR A 34 7.46 -30.59 -12.53
N THR A 35 7.85 -30.85 -11.30
CA THR A 35 7.09 -30.45 -10.10
C THR A 35 7.90 -29.51 -9.24
N PHE A 36 7.20 -28.60 -8.55
CA PHE A 36 7.82 -27.59 -7.69
C PHE A 36 7.21 -27.62 -6.29
N ASN A 37 8.00 -27.23 -5.32
CA ASN A 37 7.57 -27.03 -3.93
C ASN A 37 7.95 -25.62 -3.45
N LEU A 38 7.07 -25.00 -2.67
CA LEU A 38 7.34 -23.77 -1.93
C LEU A 38 7.49 -24.06 -0.45
N SER A 39 8.45 -23.43 0.20
CA SER A 39 8.69 -23.53 1.65
C SER A 39 9.27 -22.24 2.22
N ASP A 40 9.44 -22.20 3.54
CA ASP A 40 10.19 -21.17 4.26
C ASP A 40 9.69 -19.74 3.98
N MET A 41 8.36 -19.55 3.94
CA MET A 41 7.78 -18.23 3.77
C MET A 41 8.11 -17.34 4.97
N GLN A 42 8.57 -16.13 4.68
CA GLN A 42 8.80 -15.08 5.67
C GLN A 42 8.17 -13.77 5.19
N ILE A 43 7.58 -13.05 6.12
CA ILE A 43 7.01 -11.72 5.88
C ILE A 43 7.71 -10.75 6.82
N THR A 44 8.33 -9.71 6.25
CA THR A 44 9.03 -8.67 7.01
C THR A 44 8.66 -7.28 6.52
N GLU A 45 8.83 -6.28 7.36
CA GLU A 45 8.76 -4.88 6.92
C GLU A 45 9.88 -4.61 5.92
N SER A 46 9.58 -3.85 4.87
CA SER A 46 10.58 -3.49 3.88
C SER A 46 11.51 -2.39 4.42
N SER A 47 12.79 -2.54 4.14
CA SER A 47 13.79 -1.49 4.39
C SER A 47 13.80 -0.41 3.30
N ASP A 48 13.11 -0.62 2.18
CA ASP A 48 12.95 0.34 1.08
C ASP A 48 11.63 1.09 1.25
N ASP A 49 11.68 2.41 1.40
CA ASP A 49 10.51 3.30 1.59
C ASP A 49 9.43 3.17 0.49
N LYS A 50 9.79 2.61 -0.66
CA LYS A 50 8.87 2.35 -1.76
C LYS A 50 7.89 1.21 -1.46
N TYR A 51 8.29 0.28 -0.60
CA TYR A 51 7.52 -0.91 -0.27
C TYR A 51 7.19 -0.94 1.22
N LEU A 52 6.08 -1.58 1.58
CA LEU A 52 5.70 -1.78 2.98
C LEU A 52 6.16 -3.15 3.49
N VAL A 53 6.08 -4.15 2.63
CA VAL A 53 6.29 -5.55 3.02
C VAL A 53 7.16 -6.25 2.00
N GLU A 54 8.09 -7.04 2.50
CA GLU A 54 8.84 -8.04 1.76
C GLU A 54 8.29 -9.43 2.08
N VAL A 55 8.03 -10.23 1.04
CA VAL A 55 7.59 -11.62 1.17
C VAL A 55 8.63 -12.50 0.51
N SER A 56 9.35 -13.28 1.29
CA SER A 56 10.35 -14.22 0.78
C SER A 56 9.88 -15.67 0.94
N CYS A 57 10.31 -16.53 0.03
CA CYS A 57 10.11 -17.96 0.13
C CYS A 57 11.22 -18.71 -0.60
N LYS A 58 11.30 -20.01 -0.35
CA LYS A 58 12.15 -20.92 -1.09
C LYS A 58 11.29 -21.69 -2.10
N ILE A 59 11.76 -21.79 -3.35
CA ILE A 59 11.19 -22.68 -4.38
C ILE A 59 12.21 -23.76 -4.73
N LYS A 60 11.76 -25.00 -4.83
CA LYS A 60 12.55 -26.15 -5.24
C LYS A 60 11.90 -26.85 -6.42
N ASN A 61 12.70 -27.24 -7.42
CA ASN A 61 12.29 -28.21 -8.44
C ASN A 61 12.43 -29.63 -7.84
N THR A 62 11.33 -30.31 -7.61
CA THR A 62 11.29 -31.66 -7.01
C THR A 62 11.21 -32.78 -8.05
N GLY A 63 11.17 -32.40 -9.34
CA GLY A 63 11.13 -33.37 -10.43
C GLY A 63 12.50 -33.64 -11.04
N LYS A 64 12.50 -34.43 -12.12
CA LYS A 64 13.72 -34.96 -12.76
C LYS A 64 14.15 -34.18 -14.00
N VAL A 65 13.40 -33.17 -14.41
CA VAL A 65 13.71 -32.34 -15.58
C VAL A 65 13.71 -30.86 -15.17
N ALA A 66 14.50 -30.08 -15.89
CA ALA A 66 14.51 -28.63 -15.71
C ALA A 66 13.18 -28.01 -16.14
N GLY A 67 12.80 -26.94 -15.47
CA GLY A 67 11.56 -26.25 -15.81
C GLY A 67 11.43 -24.90 -15.13
N ALA A 68 10.39 -24.19 -15.48
CA ALA A 68 10.08 -22.91 -14.88
C ALA A 68 8.67 -22.92 -14.27
N GLU A 69 8.53 -22.22 -13.16
CA GLU A 69 7.24 -22.01 -12.50
C GLU A 69 7.06 -20.53 -12.16
N VAL A 70 5.80 -20.10 -12.02
CA VAL A 70 5.44 -18.73 -11.63
C VAL A 70 4.91 -18.75 -10.21
N ILE A 71 5.70 -18.19 -9.30
CA ILE A 71 5.23 -17.89 -7.94
C ILE A 71 4.29 -16.70 -8.03
N GLN A 72 3.07 -16.85 -7.52
CA GLN A 72 2.03 -15.83 -7.51
C GLN A 72 1.75 -15.40 -6.07
N LEU A 73 1.86 -14.09 -5.82
CA LEU A 73 1.64 -13.48 -4.51
C LEU A 73 0.26 -12.83 -4.50
N TYR A 74 -0.60 -13.33 -3.65
CA TYR A 74 -1.95 -12.84 -3.44
C TYR A 74 -2.08 -12.15 -2.08
N VAL A 75 -2.89 -11.10 -2.06
CA VAL A 75 -3.20 -10.32 -0.86
C VAL A 75 -4.72 -10.29 -0.70
N GLY A 76 -5.19 -10.60 0.50
CA GLY A 76 -6.61 -10.54 0.86
C GLY A 76 -6.80 -9.83 2.18
N LYS A 77 -7.75 -8.88 2.25
CA LYS A 77 -8.10 -8.22 3.51
C LYS A 77 -8.75 -9.22 4.46
N ASN A 78 -8.28 -9.25 5.70
CA ASN A 78 -8.92 -9.99 6.79
C ASN A 78 -9.77 -9.04 7.65
N GLY A 79 -10.98 -9.45 8.01
CA GLY A 79 -11.90 -8.63 8.78
C GLY A 79 -12.68 -7.59 7.95
N SER A 80 -13.09 -6.50 8.61
CA SER A 80 -13.94 -5.46 8.01
C SER A 80 -13.13 -4.52 7.11
N SER A 81 -13.78 -4.01 6.06
CA SER A 81 -13.25 -2.98 5.17
C SER A 81 -14.36 -1.97 4.86
N PRO A 82 -14.02 -0.68 4.62
CA PRO A 82 -15.00 0.33 4.22
C PRO A 82 -15.72 0.03 2.90
N VAL A 83 -15.10 -0.79 2.07
CA VAL A 83 -15.63 -1.22 0.77
C VAL A 83 -15.56 -2.73 0.64
N GLU A 84 -16.38 -3.29 -0.23
CA GLU A 84 -16.31 -4.71 -0.53
C GLU A 84 -14.97 -5.06 -1.18
N ARG A 85 -14.28 -6.09 -0.65
CA ARG A 85 -12.98 -6.54 -1.13
C ARG A 85 -13.07 -7.99 -1.65
N PRO A 86 -12.30 -8.34 -2.70
CA PRO A 86 -12.13 -9.72 -3.10
C PRO A 86 -11.48 -10.55 -1.98
N ILE A 87 -11.73 -11.85 -1.97
CA ILE A 87 -11.07 -12.77 -1.02
C ILE A 87 -9.55 -12.69 -1.16
N ARG A 88 -9.06 -12.56 -2.39
CA ARG A 88 -7.64 -12.37 -2.73
C ARG A 88 -7.48 -11.61 -4.04
N GLU A 89 -6.37 -10.91 -4.15
CA GLU A 89 -5.95 -10.21 -5.38
C GLU A 89 -4.49 -10.50 -5.66
N LEU A 90 -4.15 -10.83 -6.91
CA LEU A 90 -2.76 -10.93 -7.34
C LEU A 90 -2.09 -9.56 -7.23
N LYS A 91 -1.04 -9.46 -6.43
CA LYS A 91 -0.27 -8.22 -6.19
C LYS A 91 1.19 -8.34 -6.60
N GLY A 92 1.67 -9.55 -6.84
CA GLY A 92 3.03 -9.78 -7.32
C GLY A 92 3.18 -11.16 -7.95
N TYR A 93 4.17 -11.32 -8.78
CA TYR A 93 4.54 -12.62 -9.33
C TYR A 93 6.00 -12.63 -9.76
N GLN A 94 6.60 -13.82 -9.76
CA GLN A 94 7.94 -14.02 -10.31
C GLN A 94 8.04 -15.38 -10.96
N LYS A 95 8.53 -15.41 -12.21
CA LYS A 95 8.85 -16.65 -12.92
C LYS A 95 10.28 -17.08 -12.58
N VAL A 96 10.44 -18.32 -12.16
CA VAL A 96 11.73 -18.89 -11.73
C VAL A 96 12.01 -20.13 -12.55
N TYR A 97 13.18 -20.22 -13.17
CA TYR A 97 13.68 -21.41 -13.83
C TYR A 97 14.64 -22.14 -12.89
N LEU A 98 14.48 -23.47 -12.79
CA LEU A 98 15.25 -24.34 -11.91
C LEU A 98 15.66 -25.64 -12.63
N GLU A 99 16.91 -26.02 -12.45
CA GLU A 99 17.40 -27.35 -12.78
C GLU A 99 16.78 -28.39 -11.83
N PRO A 100 16.84 -29.70 -12.14
CA PRO A 100 16.40 -30.75 -11.22
C PRO A 100 17.06 -30.61 -9.85
N GLU A 101 16.27 -30.73 -8.79
CA GLU A 101 16.68 -30.60 -7.38
C GLU A 101 17.23 -29.21 -6.99
N GLU A 102 17.29 -28.25 -7.91
CA GLU A 102 17.74 -26.88 -7.60
C GLU A 102 16.74 -26.15 -6.71
N GLU A 103 17.28 -25.36 -5.76
CA GLU A 103 16.52 -24.48 -4.86
C GLU A 103 16.94 -23.02 -5.06
N LYS A 104 15.98 -22.11 -4.99
CA LYS A 104 16.26 -20.65 -4.98
C LYS A 104 15.40 -19.94 -3.95
N PHE A 105 15.97 -18.92 -3.31
CA PHE A 105 15.18 -17.94 -2.57
C PHE A 105 14.66 -16.88 -3.52
N VAL A 106 13.41 -16.49 -3.29
CA VAL A 106 12.69 -15.48 -4.07
C VAL A 106 12.09 -14.48 -3.10
N THR A 107 12.24 -13.20 -3.38
CA THR A 107 11.63 -12.10 -2.62
C THR A 107 10.71 -11.30 -3.52
N LEU A 108 9.49 -11.09 -3.07
CA LEU A 108 8.47 -10.27 -3.70
C LEU A 108 8.15 -9.08 -2.80
N TYR A 109 7.90 -7.92 -3.39
CA TYR A 109 7.71 -6.67 -2.65
C TYR A 109 6.28 -6.16 -2.83
N LEU A 110 5.67 -5.69 -1.75
CA LEU A 110 4.33 -5.12 -1.73
C LEU A 110 4.41 -3.64 -1.36
N SER A 111 3.97 -2.79 -2.27
CA SER A 111 3.82 -1.35 -2.05
C SER A 111 2.50 -1.03 -1.34
N LYS A 112 2.29 0.24 -0.99
CA LYS A 112 1.02 0.75 -0.44
C LYS A 112 -0.20 0.37 -1.29
N ASP A 113 -0.04 0.30 -2.63
CA ASP A 113 -1.12 -0.02 -3.55
C ASP A 113 -1.68 -1.44 -3.37
N ALA A 114 -0.86 -2.37 -2.86
CA ALA A 114 -1.31 -3.72 -2.58
C ALA A 114 -2.42 -3.78 -1.51
N PHE A 115 -2.43 -2.81 -0.60
CA PHE A 115 -3.31 -2.72 0.56
C PHE A 115 -4.38 -1.62 0.43
N SER A 116 -4.40 -0.91 -0.69
CA SER A 116 -5.27 0.24 -0.93
C SER A 116 -6.60 -0.16 -1.59
N TYR A 117 -7.61 0.68 -1.36
CA TYR A 117 -8.85 0.72 -2.13
C TYR A 117 -9.11 2.13 -2.66
N TYR A 118 -9.94 2.25 -3.68
CA TYR A 118 -10.33 3.56 -4.20
C TYR A 118 -11.51 4.12 -3.40
N ASP A 119 -11.28 5.24 -2.70
CA ASP A 119 -12.32 5.98 -1.98
C ASP A 119 -12.99 6.98 -2.92
N VAL A 120 -14.27 6.76 -3.23
CA VAL A 120 -15.03 7.60 -4.15
C VAL A 120 -15.29 9.02 -3.62
N ASN A 121 -15.33 9.18 -2.29
CA ASN A 121 -15.51 10.48 -1.65
C ASN A 121 -14.24 11.32 -1.69
N ARG A 122 -13.10 10.66 -1.45
CA ARG A 122 -11.77 11.28 -1.50
C ARG A 122 -11.21 11.34 -2.92
N LYS A 123 -11.81 10.62 -3.87
CA LYS A 123 -11.36 10.46 -5.26
C LYS A 123 -9.89 10.03 -5.36
N ASN A 124 -9.45 9.18 -4.45
CA ASN A 124 -8.06 8.73 -4.35
C ASN A 124 -7.97 7.30 -3.79
N PHE A 125 -6.81 6.65 -3.99
CA PHE A 125 -6.50 5.39 -3.32
C PHE A 125 -6.10 5.65 -1.86
N VAL A 126 -6.66 4.85 -0.96
CA VAL A 126 -6.45 4.93 0.48
C VAL A 126 -6.02 3.57 1.00
N VAL A 127 -4.97 3.52 1.82
CA VAL A 127 -4.57 2.29 2.50
C VAL A 127 -5.64 1.90 3.50
N ASP A 128 -6.09 0.66 3.42
CA ASP A 128 -7.05 0.07 4.36
C ASP A 128 -6.28 -0.63 5.47
N ASN A 129 -6.01 0.08 6.56
CA ASN A 129 -5.25 -0.47 7.69
C ASN A 129 -5.93 -1.70 8.28
N GLY A 130 -5.14 -2.60 8.86
CA GLY A 130 -5.60 -3.80 9.52
C GLY A 130 -4.89 -5.06 9.03
N GLU A 131 -5.46 -6.22 9.34
CA GLU A 131 -4.87 -7.52 9.05
C GLU A 131 -5.12 -7.97 7.61
N TYR A 132 -4.10 -8.57 7.01
CA TYR A 132 -4.12 -9.10 5.66
C TYR A 132 -3.59 -10.53 5.60
N ASN A 133 -4.25 -11.37 4.83
CA ASN A 133 -3.74 -12.65 4.41
C ASN A 133 -2.77 -12.45 3.24
N ILE A 134 -1.59 -13.03 3.35
CA ILE A 134 -0.56 -13.08 2.33
C ILE A 134 -0.42 -14.53 1.89
N GLU A 135 -0.65 -14.80 0.61
CA GLU A 135 -0.73 -16.15 0.09
C GLU A 135 0.21 -16.32 -1.10
N LEU A 136 1.02 -17.37 -1.09
CA LEU A 136 1.89 -17.76 -2.20
C LEU A 136 1.38 -19.06 -2.82
N GLY A 137 1.31 -19.09 -4.12
CA GLY A 137 0.83 -20.26 -4.85
C GLY A 137 1.23 -20.27 -6.32
N PHE A 138 0.77 -21.31 -7.03
CA PHE A 138 0.98 -21.48 -8.47
C PHE A 138 -0.28 -21.14 -9.29
N SER A 139 -1.39 -20.92 -8.61
CA SER A 139 -2.62 -20.36 -9.19
C SER A 139 -3.48 -19.74 -8.09
N SER A 140 -4.57 -19.06 -8.44
CA SER A 140 -5.51 -18.48 -7.47
C SER A 140 -6.17 -19.53 -6.54
N ARG A 141 -6.12 -20.80 -6.89
CA ARG A 141 -6.67 -21.92 -6.11
C ARG A 141 -5.65 -22.98 -5.71
N ASP A 142 -4.42 -22.87 -6.18
CA ASP A 142 -3.31 -23.73 -5.76
C ASP A 142 -2.36 -22.95 -4.85
N ILE A 143 -2.88 -22.56 -3.67
CA ILE A 143 -2.13 -21.84 -2.65
C ILE A 143 -1.29 -22.86 -1.86
N LYS A 144 0.02 -22.61 -1.79
CA LYS A 144 1.00 -23.48 -1.12
C LYS A 144 1.36 -23.00 0.26
N LEU A 145 1.49 -21.69 0.41
CA LEU A 145 1.88 -21.06 1.68
C LEU A 145 0.93 -19.89 1.98
N LYS A 146 0.64 -19.71 3.27
CA LYS A 146 -0.24 -18.68 3.75
C LYS A 146 0.22 -18.20 5.11
N ASP A 147 0.24 -16.89 5.29
CA ASP A 147 0.51 -16.23 6.56
C ASP A 147 -0.24 -14.90 6.62
N GLN A 148 -0.13 -14.18 7.72
CA GLN A 148 -0.83 -12.92 7.95
C GLN A 148 0.16 -11.81 8.30
N THR A 149 -0.20 -10.59 7.94
CA THR A 149 0.54 -9.39 8.33
C THR A 149 -0.41 -8.27 8.73
N GLN A 150 0.05 -7.44 9.66
CA GLN A 150 -0.67 -6.25 10.08
C GLN A 150 -0.16 -5.03 9.32
N ILE A 151 -1.04 -4.31 8.66
CA ILE A 151 -0.72 -3.06 7.98
C ILE A 151 -1.24 -1.90 8.79
N ASN A 152 -0.33 -1.04 9.22
CA ASN A 152 -0.61 0.17 9.97
C ASN A 152 0.14 1.34 9.30
N VAL A 153 -0.40 1.80 8.19
CA VAL A 153 0.10 3.03 7.57
C VAL A 153 -0.59 4.20 8.25
N VAL A 154 0.15 4.95 9.01
CA VAL A 154 -0.36 6.20 9.57
C VAL A 154 -0.46 7.19 8.43
N SER A 155 -1.68 7.66 8.11
CA SER A 155 -1.80 8.78 7.20
C SER A 155 -1.37 10.05 7.96
N ALA A 156 -0.75 10.98 7.27
CA ALA A 156 -0.39 12.27 7.88
C ALA A 156 -1.57 12.99 8.57
N ILE A 157 -2.80 12.66 8.18
CA ILE A 157 -4.02 13.14 8.84
C ILE A 157 -4.27 12.40 10.16
N ASP A 158 -3.87 11.13 10.27
CA ASP A 158 -4.04 10.33 11.49
C ASP A 158 -2.91 10.63 12.48
N GLU A 159 -1.69 10.90 12.04
CA GLU A 159 -0.61 11.47 12.87
C GLU A 159 -1.03 12.83 13.42
N ALA A 160 -1.71 13.67 12.61
CA ALA A 160 -2.25 14.93 13.04
C ALA A 160 -3.41 14.83 14.05
N ARG A 161 -3.94 13.63 14.32
CA ARG A 161 -5.04 13.38 15.27
C ARG A 161 -4.59 12.74 16.57
N GLN A 162 -3.47 12.02 16.59
CA GLN A 162 -2.92 11.40 17.79
C GLN A 162 -1.84 12.30 18.36
N ASP A 163 -2.09 12.87 19.53
CA ASP A 163 -1.17 13.67 20.37
C ASP A 163 -0.54 14.92 19.72
N THR A 164 -1.23 15.56 18.77
CA THR A 164 -0.77 16.85 18.26
C THR A 164 -1.36 18.01 19.01
N GLU A 165 -0.51 18.91 19.48
CA GLU A 165 -0.94 20.20 19.98
C GLU A 165 -1.40 21.09 18.81
N LYS A 166 -2.42 21.92 19.04
CA LYS A 166 -2.86 22.89 18.03
C LYS A 166 -1.75 23.90 17.79
N GLY A 167 -1.17 23.85 16.61
CA GLY A 167 -0.13 24.78 16.20
C GLY A 167 -0.69 26.14 15.77
N ASN A 168 0.08 27.20 15.96
CA ASN A 168 -0.26 28.54 15.53
C ASN A 168 0.58 28.94 14.32
N LEU A 169 -0.08 29.07 13.17
CA LEU A 169 0.49 29.65 11.95
C LEU A 169 0.00 31.08 11.76
N THR A 170 0.90 32.01 11.50
CA THR A 170 0.55 33.43 11.38
C THR A 170 1.21 34.06 10.16
N PRO A 171 0.42 34.66 9.25
CA PRO A 171 -1.05 34.60 9.17
C PRO A 171 -1.55 33.21 8.68
N SER A 172 -2.78 32.87 9.00
CA SER A 172 -3.41 31.61 8.54
C SER A 172 -4.09 31.73 7.15
N VAL A 173 -4.22 32.94 6.62
CA VAL A 173 -4.68 33.21 5.26
C VAL A 173 -3.65 34.15 4.62
N VAL A 174 -3.14 33.78 3.46
CA VAL A 174 -2.06 34.50 2.75
C VAL A 174 -2.33 34.50 1.26
N LYS A 175 -1.76 35.46 0.55
CA LYS A 175 -1.66 35.44 -0.91
C LYS A 175 -0.51 34.52 -1.34
N GLN A 176 -0.62 33.95 -2.53
CA GLN A 176 0.45 33.17 -3.09
C GLN A 176 1.77 33.97 -3.15
N GLY A 177 2.84 33.40 -2.64
CA GLY A 177 4.16 34.05 -2.53
C GLY A 177 4.41 34.78 -1.21
N GLU A 178 3.41 34.89 -0.33
CA GLU A 178 3.62 35.40 1.03
C GLU A 178 4.16 34.31 1.97
N ILE A 179 4.75 34.72 3.07
CA ILE A 179 5.39 33.84 4.04
C ILE A 179 4.50 33.68 5.27
N ILE A 180 4.28 32.45 5.67
CA ILE A 180 3.63 32.09 6.94
C ILE A 180 4.70 31.79 7.98
N ARG A 181 4.57 32.35 9.18
CA ARG A 181 5.47 32.06 10.31
C ARG A 181 4.89 31.05 11.24
N ILE A 182 5.73 30.15 11.74
CA ILE A 182 5.42 29.22 12.82
C ILE A 182 5.61 30.00 14.13
N ALA A 183 4.49 30.31 14.82
CA ALA A 183 4.53 31.23 15.97
C ALA A 183 5.28 30.68 17.19
N GLN A 184 5.36 29.32 17.29
CA GLN A 184 6.04 28.64 18.40
C GLN A 184 7.54 28.47 18.22
N GLY A 185 8.12 28.85 17.07
CA GLY A 185 9.55 28.74 16.81
C GLY A 185 9.87 28.05 15.48
N CYS A 186 11.03 27.41 15.40
CA CYS A 186 11.48 26.71 14.21
C CYS A 186 11.20 25.22 14.35
N ALA A 187 10.56 24.66 13.35
CA ALA A 187 10.27 23.23 13.29
C ALA A 187 11.52 22.43 12.85
N SER A 188 11.88 21.40 13.58
CA SER A 188 12.92 20.45 13.18
C SER A 188 12.47 19.64 11.94
N GLU A 189 11.17 19.42 11.81
CA GLU A 189 10.53 18.82 10.64
C GLU A 189 9.25 19.57 10.31
N LEU A 190 9.00 19.84 9.02
CA LEU A 190 7.81 20.50 8.52
C LEU A 190 7.31 19.79 7.27
N ASN A 191 6.09 19.30 7.33
CA ASN A 191 5.41 18.64 6.22
C ASN A 191 4.13 19.40 5.86
N ILE A 192 3.91 19.67 4.57
CA ILE A 192 2.71 20.35 4.08
C ILE A 192 1.90 19.39 3.23
N PHE A 193 0.61 19.34 3.51
CA PHE A 193 -0.35 18.46 2.84
C PHE A 193 -1.49 19.28 2.24
N ASP A 194 -2.05 18.80 1.13
CA ASP A 194 -3.34 19.26 0.65
C ASP A 194 -4.49 18.63 1.45
N LEU A 195 -5.73 19.04 1.17
CA LEU A 195 -6.91 18.49 1.84
C LEU A 195 -7.21 17.02 1.50
N THR A 196 -6.55 16.46 0.48
CA THR A 196 -6.65 15.03 0.15
C THR A 196 -5.69 14.18 0.98
N GLY A 197 -4.78 14.82 1.72
CA GLY A 197 -3.73 14.16 2.51
C GLY A 197 -2.47 13.86 1.71
N GLN A 198 -2.38 14.37 0.47
CA GLN A 198 -1.15 14.26 -0.32
C GLN A 198 -0.09 15.19 0.25
N MET A 199 1.09 14.66 0.56
CA MET A 199 2.24 15.46 0.94
C MET A 199 2.76 16.23 -0.27
N LEU A 200 2.82 17.54 -0.13
CA LEU A 200 3.29 18.46 -1.17
C LEU A 200 4.73 18.92 -0.93
N LEU A 201 5.14 18.99 0.32
CA LEU A 201 6.43 19.51 0.72
C LEU A 201 6.90 18.89 2.03
N LYS A 202 8.18 18.53 2.09
CA LYS A 202 8.90 18.19 3.32
C LYS A 202 10.12 19.10 3.46
N GLN A 203 10.28 19.71 4.62
CA GLN A 203 11.42 20.58 4.94
C GLN A 203 11.94 20.29 6.35
N ILE A 204 13.20 20.63 6.60
CA ILE A 204 13.88 20.46 7.88
C ILE A 204 14.37 21.83 8.35
N ASP A 205 14.33 22.06 9.66
CA ASP A 205 14.84 23.29 10.32
C ASP A 205 14.25 24.59 9.72
N LYS A 206 12.93 24.68 9.64
CA LYS A 206 12.21 25.84 9.11
C LYS A 206 11.36 26.53 10.16
N CYS A 207 11.45 27.85 10.19
CA CYS A 207 10.62 28.74 11.03
C CYS A 207 9.47 29.37 10.24
N THR A 208 9.47 29.14 8.90
CA THR A 208 8.52 29.79 7.98
C THR A 208 8.14 28.83 6.86
N ILE A 209 6.95 29.05 6.28
CA ILE A 209 6.44 28.38 5.09
C ILE A 209 6.41 29.41 3.95
N ASP A 210 7.15 29.15 2.89
CA ASP A 210 7.06 29.91 1.64
C ASP A 210 5.91 29.32 0.80
N THR A 211 4.96 30.16 0.41
CA THR A 211 3.78 29.72 -0.33
C THR A 211 3.88 29.92 -1.85
N SER A 212 5.04 30.34 -2.36
CA SER A 212 5.23 30.68 -3.78
C SER A 212 4.94 29.51 -4.75
N TYR A 213 5.17 28.29 -4.31
CA TYR A 213 4.92 27.06 -5.10
C TYR A 213 3.60 26.37 -4.79
N LEU A 214 2.82 26.89 -3.87
CA LEU A 214 1.51 26.36 -3.55
C LEU A 214 0.44 27.04 -4.42
N LYS A 215 -0.49 26.25 -4.94
CA LYS A 215 -1.66 26.77 -5.66
C LYS A 215 -2.66 27.35 -4.67
N LYS A 216 -3.62 28.14 -5.16
CA LYS A 216 -4.77 28.59 -4.35
C LYS A 216 -5.50 27.38 -3.77
N GLY A 217 -5.72 27.40 -2.47
CA GLY A 217 -6.34 26.29 -1.77
C GLY A 217 -6.08 26.29 -0.26
N ALA A 218 -6.67 25.33 0.43
CA ALA A 218 -6.46 25.09 1.85
C ALA A 218 -5.45 23.95 2.06
N TYR A 219 -4.60 24.14 3.08
CA TYR A 219 -3.47 23.25 3.38
C TYR A 219 -3.40 22.94 4.86
N LEU A 220 -2.80 21.78 5.16
CA LEU A 220 -2.45 21.35 6.51
C LEU A 220 -0.92 21.33 6.62
N ALA A 221 -0.37 21.99 7.63
CA ALA A 221 1.02 21.84 8.04
C ALA A 221 1.09 20.92 9.26
N LEU A 222 1.92 19.91 9.20
CA LEU A 222 2.35 19.10 10.34
C LEU A 222 3.82 19.43 10.59
N TYR A 223 4.16 19.83 11.80
CA TYR A 223 5.52 20.23 12.12
C TYR A 223 5.92 19.84 13.54
N LYS A 224 7.22 19.57 13.74
CA LYS A 224 7.79 19.09 14.99
C LYS A 224 8.62 20.18 15.66
N ILE A 225 8.28 20.52 16.92
CA ILE A 225 9.04 21.44 17.79
C ILE A 225 9.22 20.74 19.13
N ASP A 226 10.44 20.74 19.68
CA ASP A 226 10.77 20.15 20.98
C ASP A 226 10.22 18.74 21.16
N GLU A 227 10.46 17.88 20.16
CA GLU A 227 10.01 16.48 20.08
C GLU A 227 8.48 16.29 20.04
N LYS A 228 7.67 17.34 20.01
CA LYS A 228 6.22 17.29 19.89
C LYS A 228 5.74 17.65 18.49
N PHE A 229 4.72 16.95 18.01
CA PHE A 229 4.06 17.30 16.77
C PHE A 229 2.97 18.36 16.98
N HIS A 230 2.90 19.30 16.04
CA HIS A 230 1.91 20.37 15.98
C HIS A 230 1.23 20.38 14.63
N THR A 231 -0.06 20.75 14.60
CA THR A 231 -0.81 20.92 13.36
C THR A 231 -1.33 22.34 13.23
N GLY A 232 -1.17 22.91 12.03
CA GLY A 232 -1.75 24.20 11.67
C GLY A 232 -2.44 24.13 10.31
N LYS A 233 -3.57 24.84 10.17
CA LYS A 233 -4.26 24.99 8.88
C LYS A 233 -4.00 26.39 8.34
N PHE A 234 -3.82 26.50 7.01
CA PHE A 234 -3.69 27.77 6.33
C PHE A 234 -4.32 27.74 4.94
N ILE A 235 -4.62 28.91 4.40
CA ILE A 235 -5.26 29.11 3.09
C ILE A 235 -4.35 30.00 2.26
N VAL A 236 -4.15 29.62 1.00
CA VAL A 236 -3.48 30.42 -0.04
C VAL A 236 -4.55 30.92 -1.00
N GLU A 237 -4.66 32.26 -1.13
CA GLU A 237 -5.62 32.97 -1.99
C GLU A 237 -4.99 33.46 -3.32
#